data_191706140093708cb59a4a6d66d9b361
#
_entry.id   191706140093708cb59a4a6d66d9b361
#
_cell.length_a   1.000
_cell.length_b   1.000
_cell.length_c   1.000
_cell.angle_alpha   90.00
_cell.angle_beta   90.00
_cell.angle_gamma   90.00
#
_symmetry.space_group_name_H-M   'P 1'
#
loop_
_entity.id
_entity.type
_entity.pdbx_description
1 polymer ?
#
loop_
_entity_poly.entity_id
_entity_poly.type
_entity_poly.pdbx_seq_one_letter_code
_entity_poly.pdbx_strand_id
1 'polypeptide(L)'
;MSLIKELESELEQAMKERDAVRRDTLRLILSSLRSAEKELQRPLHDEEELQVLQRERKKRIEAADAFRSAGREEKAEVEEGK
;
A
#
# COMPACT_ATOMS: atom_id res chain seq x y z
N MET A 1 16.02 7.89 -13.35
CA MET A 1 14.59 7.56 -13.56
C MET A 1 13.83 7.75 -12.28
N SER A 2 12.62 8.26 -12.37
CA SER A 2 11.80 8.49 -11.18
C SER A 2 10.94 7.27 -10.91
N LEU A 3 10.96 6.77 -9.68
CA LEU A 3 10.08 5.69 -9.24
C LEU A 3 8.62 6.09 -9.40
N ILE A 4 8.29 7.34 -9.15
CA ILE A 4 6.93 7.87 -9.32
C ILE A 4 6.45 7.69 -10.76
N LYS A 5 7.30 7.99 -11.73
CA LYS A 5 6.96 7.83 -13.16
C LYS A 5 6.75 6.37 -13.52
N GLU A 6 7.57 5.48 -12.98
CA GLU A 6 7.41 4.04 -13.19
C GLU A 6 6.09 3.54 -12.62
N LEU A 7 5.75 3.99 -11.41
CA LEU A 7 4.50 3.60 -10.77
C LEU A 7 3.28 4.18 -11.49
N GLU A 8 3.38 5.39 -12.00
CA GLU A 8 2.31 5.98 -12.82
C GLU A 8 2.06 5.16 -14.08
N SER A 9 3.13 4.71 -14.72
CA SER A 9 3.03 3.84 -15.90
C SER A 9 2.38 2.50 -15.56
N GLU A 10 2.75 1.90 -14.43
CA GLU A 10 2.13 0.66 -13.95
C GLU A 10 0.66 0.86 -13.61
N LEU A 11 0.32 2.02 -13.06
CA LEU A 11 -1.07 2.37 -12.76
C LEU A 11 -1.91 2.42 -14.04
N GLU A 12 -1.40 3.04 -15.09
CA GLU A 12 -2.08 3.06 -16.38
C GLU A 12 -2.31 1.65 -16.90
N GLN A 13 -1.30 0.80 -16.77
CA GLN A 13 -1.39 -0.59 -17.20
C GLN A 13 -2.45 -1.34 -16.40
N ALA A 14 -2.48 -1.16 -15.09
CA ALA A 14 -3.48 -1.78 -14.22
C ALA A 14 -4.89 -1.34 -14.58
N MET A 15 -5.07 -0.07 -14.93
CA MET A 15 -6.36 0.46 -15.36
C MET A 15 -6.79 -0.15 -16.69
N LYS A 16 -5.87 -0.31 -17.65
CA LYS A 16 -6.15 -0.94 -18.93
C LYS A 16 -6.53 -2.42 -18.77
N GLU A 17 -5.89 -3.12 -17.84
CA GLU A 17 -6.14 -4.52 -17.53
C GLU A 17 -7.35 -4.70 -16.63
N ARG A 18 -7.93 -3.62 -16.13
CA ARG A 18 -9.06 -3.62 -15.19
C ARG A 18 -8.74 -4.37 -13.90
N ASP A 19 -7.50 -4.27 -13.47
CA ASP A 19 -7.03 -4.86 -12.21
C ASP A 19 -7.26 -3.86 -11.08
N ALA A 20 -8.40 -3.93 -10.44
CA ALA A 20 -8.82 -2.99 -9.39
C ALA A 20 -7.91 -3.05 -8.16
N VAL A 21 -7.48 -4.21 -7.75
CA VAL A 21 -6.61 -4.39 -6.57
C VAL A 21 -5.26 -3.72 -6.81
N ARG A 22 -4.65 -4.00 -7.96
CA ARG A 22 -3.37 -3.42 -8.33
C ARG A 22 -3.47 -1.91 -8.49
N ARG A 23 -4.54 -1.44 -9.13
CA ARG A 23 -4.82 -0.01 -9.29
C ARG A 23 -4.87 0.70 -7.95
N ASP A 24 -5.65 0.19 -7.01
CA ASP A 24 -5.85 0.81 -5.71
C ASP A 24 -4.55 0.79 -4.88
N THR A 25 -3.80 -0.29 -4.96
CA THR A 25 -2.49 -0.42 -4.33
C THR A 25 -1.52 0.65 -4.86
N LEU A 26 -1.43 0.78 -6.17
CA LEU A 26 -0.54 1.75 -6.80
C LEU A 26 -0.94 3.19 -6.46
N ARG A 27 -2.24 3.47 -6.40
CA ARG A 27 -2.74 4.79 -6.00
C ARG A 27 -2.34 5.15 -4.58
N LEU A 28 -2.42 4.21 -3.66
CA LEU A 28 -2.00 4.42 -2.27
C LEU A 28 -0.51 4.72 -2.17
N ILE A 29 0.31 3.95 -2.85
CA ILE A 29 1.75 4.14 -2.85
C ILE A 29 2.11 5.50 -3.46
N LEU A 30 1.53 5.84 -4.60
CA LEU A 30 1.77 7.12 -5.24
C LEU A 30 1.35 8.30 -4.36
N SER A 31 0.21 8.17 -3.68
CA SER A 31 -0.27 9.19 -2.75
C SER A 31 0.72 9.43 -1.61
N SER A 32 1.27 8.35 -1.05
CA SER A 32 2.27 8.44 0.02
C SER A 32 3.56 9.09 -0.45
N LEU A 33 4.03 8.74 -1.64
CA LEU A 33 5.24 9.34 -2.23
C LEU A 33 5.05 10.83 -2.48
N ARG A 34 3.92 11.22 -3.04
CA ARG A 34 3.62 12.62 -3.32
C ARG A 34 3.45 13.44 -2.04
N SER A 35 2.83 12.86 -1.03
CA SER A 35 2.70 13.50 0.28
C SER A 35 4.06 13.78 0.91
N ALA A 36 4.98 12.82 0.82
CA ALA A 36 6.33 12.99 1.32
C ALA A 36 7.08 14.11 0.57
N GLU A 37 6.93 14.17 -0.75
CA GLU A 37 7.52 15.24 -1.54
C GLU A 37 6.97 16.61 -1.15
N LYS A 38 5.67 16.66 -0.89
CA LYS A 38 5.01 17.89 -0.48
C LYS A 38 5.52 18.38 0.89
N GLU A 39 5.70 17.48 1.83
CA GLU A 39 6.25 17.82 3.14
C GLU A 39 7.67 18.37 3.04
N LEU A 40 8.50 17.75 2.21
CA LEU A 40 9.88 18.14 2.02
C LEU A 40 10.03 19.34 1.08
N GLN A 41 9.00 19.64 0.31
CA GLN A 41 8.99 20.69 -0.71
C GLN A 41 10.08 20.50 -1.76
N ARG A 42 10.38 19.24 -2.08
CA ARG A 42 11.36 18.84 -3.10
C ARG A 42 11.09 17.40 -3.53
N PRO A 43 11.63 16.96 -4.68
CA PRO A 43 11.55 15.54 -5.05
C PRO A 43 12.27 14.66 -4.04
N LEU A 44 11.79 13.43 -3.90
CA LEU A 44 12.41 12.45 -3.02
C LEU A 44 13.70 11.91 -3.64
N HIS A 45 14.70 11.67 -2.80
CA HIS A 45 15.88 10.90 -3.19
C HIS A 45 15.52 9.42 -3.21
N ASP A 46 16.30 8.60 -3.91
CA ASP A 46 16.05 7.16 -4.05
C ASP A 46 15.89 6.46 -2.69
N GLU A 47 16.73 6.80 -1.73
CA GLU A 47 16.66 6.23 -0.39
C GLU A 47 15.35 6.60 0.32
N GLU A 48 14.89 7.82 0.13
CA GLU A 48 13.65 8.30 0.71
C GLU A 48 12.44 7.61 0.08
N GLU A 49 12.46 7.41 -1.22
CA GLU A 49 11.43 6.65 -1.93
C GLU A 49 11.34 5.23 -1.37
N LEU A 50 12.48 4.60 -1.18
CA LEU A 50 12.55 3.25 -0.61
C LEU A 50 11.98 3.20 0.81
N GLN A 51 12.28 4.19 1.64
CA GLN A 51 11.76 4.29 3.00
C GLN A 51 10.24 4.39 3.01
N VAL A 52 9.67 5.19 2.11
CA VAL A 52 8.21 5.32 1.98
C VAL A 52 7.58 3.98 1.59
N LEU A 53 8.17 3.28 0.63
CA LEU A 53 7.69 1.97 0.19
C LEU A 53 7.73 0.94 1.32
N GLN A 54 8.81 0.92 2.08
CA GLN A 54 8.95 0.00 3.22
C GLN A 54 7.90 0.29 4.30
N ARG A 55 7.63 1.55 4.57
CA ARG A 55 6.62 1.98 5.52
C ARG A 55 5.23 1.54 5.08
N GLU A 56 4.89 1.73 3.82
CA GLU A 56 3.61 1.31 3.27
C GLU A 56 3.45 -0.21 3.31
N ARG A 57 4.50 -0.93 2.98
CA ARG A 57 4.51 -2.40 3.06
C ARG A 57 4.26 -2.88 4.49
N LYS A 58 4.94 -2.27 5.45
CA LYS A 58 4.79 -2.61 6.87
C LYS A 58 3.36 -2.37 7.35
N LYS A 59 2.78 -1.23 7.02
CA LYS A 59 1.39 -0.91 7.37
C LYS A 59 0.42 -1.96 6.84
N ARG A 60 0.63 -2.43 5.61
CA ARG A 60 -0.24 -3.43 5.00
C ARG A 60 -0.12 -4.79 5.65
N ILE A 61 1.09 -5.19 5.99
CA ILE A 61 1.34 -6.45 6.69
C ILE A 61 0.67 -6.41 8.05
N GLU A 62 0.84 -5.34 8.81
CA GLU A 62 0.22 -5.16 10.11
C GLU A 62 -1.31 -5.15 10.03
N ALA A 63 -1.87 -4.48 9.05
CA ALA A 63 -3.31 -4.45 8.83
C ALA A 63 -3.86 -5.84 8.49
N ALA A 64 -3.16 -6.58 7.62
CA ALA A 64 -3.55 -7.94 7.27
C ALA A 64 -3.50 -8.87 8.47
N ASP A 65 -2.47 -8.75 9.30
CA ASP A 65 -2.33 -9.56 10.51
C ASP A 65 -3.43 -9.24 11.53
N ALA A 66 -3.75 -7.97 11.71
CA ALA A 66 -4.84 -7.54 12.58
C ALA A 66 -6.18 -8.11 12.09
N PHE A 67 -6.41 -8.09 10.80
CA PHE A 67 -7.62 -8.62 10.18
C PHE A 67 -7.75 -10.13 10.40
N ARG A 68 -6.66 -10.86 10.22
CA ARG A 68 -6.62 -12.31 10.45
C ARG A 68 -6.87 -12.65 11.90
N SER A 69 -6.29 -11.91 12.83
CA SER A 69 -6.47 -12.11 14.27
C SER A 69 -7.93 -11.90 14.65
N ALA A 70 -8.56 -10.85 14.15
CA ALA A 70 -9.98 -10.58 14.40
C ALA A 70 -10.86 -11.71 13.85
N GLY A 71 -10.57 -12.16 12.63
CA GLY A 71 -11.31 -13.26 12.02
C GLY A 71 -11.17 -14.57 12.78
N ARG A 72 -9.98 -14.84 13.33
CA ARG A 72 -9.75 -16.04 14.16
C ARG A 72 -10.51 -15.96 15.46
N GLU A 73 -10.54 -14.82 16.10
CA GLU A 73 -11.28 -14.60 17.34
C GLU A 73 -12.77 -14.82 17.12
N GLU A 74 -13.33 -14.30 16.05
CA GLU A 74 -14.72 -14.50 15.69
C GLU A 74 -15.05 -15.97 15.48
N LYS A 75 -14.17 -16.69 14.78
CA LYS A 75 -14.34 -18.14 14.57
C LYS A 75 -14.28 -18.92 15.87
N ALA A 76 -13.36 -18.55 16.74
CA ALA A 76 -13.22 -19.21 18.04
C ALA A 76 -14.49 -19.02 18.89
N GLU A 77 -15.03 -17.82 18.91
CA GLU A 77 -16.26 -17.51 19.62
C GLU A 77 -17.45 -18.32 19.11
N VAL A 78 -17.57 -18.44 17.79
CA VAL A 78 -18.65 -19.23 17.17
C VAL A 78 -18.52 -20.71 17.53
N GLU A 79 -17.32 -21.27 17.53
CA GLU A 79 -17.10 -22.67 17.91
C GLU A 79 -17.35 -22.92 19.38
N GLU A 80 -16.95 -21.99 20.23
CA GLU A 80 -17.21 -22.09 21.68
C GLU A 80 -18.71 -21.99 22.02
N GLY A 81 -19.45 -21.25 21.17
CA GLY A 81 -20.90 -21.09 21.35
C GLY A 81 -21.72 -22.32 21.02
N LYS A 82 -21.11 -23.36 20.48
CA LYS A 82 -21.76 -24.62 20.19
C LYS A 82 -21.73 -25.52 21.43
#